data_388b62a5081e4196192ae70ff9336434
#
_entry.id   388b62a5081e4196192ae70ff9336434
#
_cell.length_a   1.000
_cell.length_b   1.000
_cell.length_c   1.000
_cell.angle_alpha   90.00
_cell.angle_beta   90.00
_cell.angle_gamma   90.00
#
_symmetry.space_group_name_H-M   'P 1'
#
loop_
_entity.id
_entity.type
_entity.pdbx_description
1 polymer ?
#
loop_
_entity_poly.entity_id
_entity_poly.type
_entity_poly.pdbx_seq_one_letter_code
_entity_poly.pdbx_strand_id
1 'polypeptide(L)'
;NVISGLETDDYRVFTQVVLKDQMEGYLEIINFFNKLQLGFSNLKTTEHVFDASEIPADIPRALKNSIIKKLSGKKSIDVFSSHGIYDDSGKKVATQDFVFEKMESEGTQKIFDLAGPIFDTINNGAVLIVDELDAKMHPLISQELVSLFNSPIHNPNGAQLIFTTHDTNLLSSRLLRRDQ
;
A
#
# COMPACT_ATOMS: atom_id res chain seq x y z
N ASN A 1 -2.29 2.47 17.16
CA ASN A 1 -1.37 1.54 16.48
C ASN A 1 -0.04 2.27 16.24
N VAL A 2 1.07 1.65 16.58
CA VAL A 2 2.43 2.13 16.25
C VAL A 2 2.92 1.31 15.08
N ILE A 3 3.24 1.98 13.98
CA ILE A 3 3.71 1.35 12.74
C ILE A 3 5.15 1.79 12.48
N SER A 4 6.08 0.83 12.34
CA SER A 4 7.42 1.12 11.81
C SER A 4 7.36 1.25 10.30
N GLY A 5 7.89 2.32 9.73
CA GLY A 5 7.97 2.51 8.28
C GLY A 5 8.92 1.54 7.57
N LEU A 6 9.61 0.68 8.32
CA LEU A 6 10.58 -0.29 7.81
C LEU A 6 10.08 -1.74 7.78
N GLU A 7 9.06 -2.08 8.58
CA GLU A 7 8.49 -3.44 8.67
C GLU A 7 7.04 -3.41 8.20
N THR A 8 6.77 -3.93 7.01
CA THR A 8 5.49 -3.73 6.31
C THR A 8 4.67 -5.01 6.09
N ASP A 9 5.19 -6.20 6.39
CA ASP A 9 4.55 -7.46 6.00
C ASP A 9 3.12 -7.61 6.56
N ASP A 10 2.90 -7.31 7.84
CA ASP A 10 1.57 -7.42 8.46
C ASP A 10 0.59 -6.37 7.91
N TYR A 11 1.08 -5.18 7.55
CA TYR A 11 0.26 -4.09 7.00
C TYR A 11 -0.17 -4.38 5.57
N ARG A 12 0.73 -4.98 4.77
CA ARG A 12 0.43 -5.48 3.42
C ARG A 12 -0.73 -6.46 3.47
N VAL A 13 -0.67 -7.45 4.35
CA VAL A 13 -1.73 -8.46 4.51
C VAL A 13 -3.06 -7.78 4.86
N PHE A 14 -3.04 -6.79 5.75
CA PHE A 14 -4.25 -6.04 6.10
C PHE A 14 -4.85 -5.33 4.87
N THR A 15 -4.04 -4.60 4.10
CA THR A 15 -4.48 -3.94 2.86
C THR A 15 -5.00 -4.95 1.83
N GLN A 16 -4.32 -6.09 1.67
CA GLN A 16 -4.76 -7.16 0.77
C GLN A 16 -6.15 -7.69 1.16
N VAL A 17 -6.40 -7.91 2.43
CA VAL A 17 -7.70 -8.39 2.94
C VAL A 17 -8.78 -7.34 2.70
N VAL A 18 -8.52 -6.06 3.02
CA VAL A 18 -9.47 -4.96 2.76
C VAL A 18 -9.86 -4.92 1.29
N LEU A 19 -8.88 -5.03 0.38
CA LEU A 19 -9.14 -5.01 -1.07
C LEU A 19 -9.88 -6.26 -1.55
N LYS A 20 -9.49 -7.45 -1.08
CA LYS A 20 -10.08 -8.72 -1.49
C LYS A 20 -11.54 -8.84 -1.06
N ASP A 21 -11.82 -8.54 0.20
CA ASP A 21 -13.14 -8.73 0.80
C ASP A 21 -14.01 -7.47 0.69
N GLN A 22 -13.51 -6.41 0.01
CA GLN A 22 -14.16 -5.12 -0.17
C GLN A 22 -14.69 -4.54 1.15
N MET A 23 -13.86 -4.62 2.18
CA MET A 23 -14.18 -4.12 3.51
C MET A 23 -14.29 -2.59 3.54
N GLU A 24 -14.66 -2.06 4.69
CA GLU A 24 -14.62 -0.61 4.94
C GLU A 24 -13.23 -0.03 4.61
N GLY A 25 -13.17 1.08 3.88
CA GLY A 25 -11.92 1.66 3.36
C GLY A 25 -11.55 1.23 1.93
N TYR A 26 -12.20 0.22 1.35
CA TYR A 26 -11.89 -0.26 0.00
C TYR A 26 -11.97 0.84 -1.07
N LEU A 27 -13.08 1.58 -1.13
CA LEU A 27 -13.28 2.63 -2.13
C LEU A 27 -12.31 3.79 -1.94
N GLU A 28 -12.02 4.15 -0.71
CA GLU A 28 -11.07 5.18 -0.34
C GLU A 28 -9.66 4.83 -0.80
N ILE A 29 -9.24 3.58 -0.60
CA ILE A 29 -7.94 3.07 -1.08
C ILE A 29 -7.88 3.18 -2.61
N ILE A 30 -8.88 2.67 -3.33
CA ILE A 30 -8.89 2.72 -4.80
C ILE A 30 -8.88 4.17 -5.30
N ASN A 31 -9.69 5.06 -4.73
CA ASN A 31 -9.73 6.47 -5.10
C ASN A 31 -8.40 7.18 -4.82
N PHE A 32 -7.76 6.84 -3.71
CA PHE A 32 -6.45 7.39 -3.37
C PHE A 32 -5.38 6.99 -4.38
N PHE A 33 -5.30 5.71 -4.75
CA PHE A 33 -4.37 5.25 -5.77
C PHE A 33 -4.64 5.89 -7.14
N ASN A 34 -5.89 6.03 -7.53
CA ASN A 34 -6.27 6.72 -8.77
C ASN A 34 -5.84 8.20 -8.76
N LYS A 35 -5.96 8.88 -7.62
CA LYS A 35 -5.51 10.26 -7.43
C LYS A 35 -4.00 10.41 -7.57
N LEU A 36 -3.23 9.45 -7.07
CA LEU A 36 -1.76 9.46 -7.15
C LEU A 36 -1.21 9.24 -8.55
N GLN A 37 -2.01 8.74 -9.50
CA GLN A 37 -1.63 8.51 -10.91
C GLN A 37 -0.31 7.73 -11.06
N LEU A 38 -0.17 6.64 -10.33
CA LEU A 38 1.05 5.82 -10.27
C LEU A 38 1.31 4.97 -11.53
N GLY A 39 0.57 5.20 -12.62
CA GLY A 39 0.79 4.53 -13.90
C GLY A 39 -0.09 3.30 -14.13
N PHE A 40 -0.77 2.79 -13.13
CA PHE A 40 -1.78 1.74 -13.28
C PHE A 40 -3.20 2.28 -13.11
N SER A 41 -4.17 1.58 -13.65
CA SER A 41 -5.58 2.01 -13.67
C SER A 41 -6.48 1.25 -12.69
N ASN A 42 -6.01 0.14 -12.15
CA ASN A 42 -6.78 -0.69 -11.22
C ASN A 42 -5.87 -1.60 -10.41
N LEU A 43 -6.35 -2.01 -9.23
CA LEU A 43 -5.78 -3.08 -8.41
C LEU A 43 -6.75 -4.26 -8.38
N LYS A 44 -6.23 -5.46 -8.56
CA LYS A 44 -6.99 -6.72 -8.47
C LYS A 44 -6.33 -7.64 -7.46
N THR A 45 -7.14 -8.45 -6.81
CA THR A 45 -6.66 -9.45 -5.86
C THR A 45 -7.16 -10.82 -6.26
N THR A 46 -6.32 -11.83 -6.12
CA THR A 46 -6.68 -13.24 -6.26
C THR A 46 -6.22 -14.01 -5.04
N GLU A 47 -7.02 -14.97 -4.60
CA GLU A 47 -6.66 -15.85 -3.50
C GLU A 47 -6.23 -17.19 -4.06
N HIS A 48 -5.11 -17.70 -3.56
CA HIS A 48 -4.68 -19.06 -3.86
C HIS A 48 -4.18 -19.78 -2.60
N VAL A 49 -4.16 -21.09 -2.64
CA VAL A 49 -3.52 -21.91 -1.59
C VAL A 49 -2.06 -22.05 -1.94
N PHE A 50 -1.17 -21.80 -0.99
CA PHE A 50 0.27 -21.93 -1.18
C PHE A 50 0.63 -23.31 -1.75
N ASP A 51 1.36 -23.31 -2.86
CA ASP A 51 1.91 -24.48 -3.49
C ASP A 51 3.44 -24.55 -3.31
N ALA A 52 3.96 -25.72 -2.98
CA ALA A 52 5.39 -25.94 -2.79
C ALA A 52 6.23 -25.68 -4.06
N SER A 53 5.62 -25.64 -5.24
CA SER A 53 6.27 -25.27 -6.51
C SER A 53 6.62 -23.79 -6.60
N GLU A 54 6.01 -22.93 -5.77
CA GLU A 54 6.31 -21.50 -5.70
C GLU A 54 7.66 -21.20 -5.05
N ILE A 55 8.23 -22.20 -4.34
CA ILE A 55 9.53 -22.04 -3.69
C ILE A 55 10.64 -22.19 -4.73
N PRO A 56 11.53 -21.20 -4.89
CA PRO A 56 12.66 -21.27 -5.81
C PRO A 56 13.50 -22.54 -5.61
N ALA A 57 14.01 -23.09 -6.72
CA ALA A 57 14.74 -24.36 -6.69
C ALA A 57 16.11 -24.29 -5.98
N ASP A 58 16.68 -23.09 -5.90
CA ASP A 58 17.99 -22.78 -5.33
C ASP A 58 17.99 -22.64 -3.81
N ILE A 59 16.81 -22.68 -3.17
CA ILE A 59 16.71 -22.61 -1.70
C ILE A 59 17.19 -23.91 -1.05
N PRO A 60 18.02 -23.85 0.01
CA PRO A 60 18.48 -25.02 0.75
C PRO A 60 17.31 -25.89 1.23
N ARG A 61 17.44 -27.22 1.08
CA ARG A 61 16.37 -28.19 1.39
C ARG A 61 15.80 -28.06 2.81
N ALA A 62 16.63 -27.77 3.81
CA ALA A 62 16.18 -27.59 5.19
C ALA A 62 15.24 -26.37 5.32
N LEU A 63 15.59 -25.26 4.67
CA LEU A 63 14.77 -24.03 4.65
C LEU A 63 13.48 -24.28 3.85
N LYS A 64 13.56 -24.95 2.69
CA LYS A 64 12.40 -25.34 1.89
C LYS A 64 11.39 -26.15 2.71
N ASN A 65 11.83 -27.15 3.45
CA ASN A 65 10.96 -27.96 4.29
C ASN A 65 10.32 -27.13 5.43
N SER A 66 11.04 -26.17 5.99
CA SER A 66 10.51 -25.27 7.01
C SER A 66 9.42 -24.36 6.45
N ILE A 67 9.62 -23.80 5.24
CA ILE A 67 8.65 -22.97 4.54
C ILE A 67 7.38 -23.79 4.21
N ILE A 68 7.54 -24.98 3.63
CA ILE A 68 6.40 -25.87 3.33
C ILE A 68 5.59 -26.13 4.61
N LYS A 69 6.28 -26.52 5.71
CA LYS A 69 5.60 -26.81 6.99
C LYS A 69 4.82 -25.60 7.54
N LYS A 70 5.32 -24.39 7.34
CA LYS A 70 4.67 -23.15 7.81
C LYS A 70 3.52 -22.69 6.95
N LEU A 71 3.62 -22.86 5.63
CA LEU A 71 2.70 -22.28 4.65
C LEU A 71 1.73 -23.29 4.02
N SER A 72 2.00 -24.61 4.12
CA SER A 72 1.10 -25.63 3.57
C SER A 72 -0.33 -25.46 4.05
N GLY A 73 -1.26 -25.38 3.11
CA GLY A 73 -2.68 -25.17 3.37
C GLY A 73 -3.07 -23.75 3.78
N LYS A 74 -2.12 -22.81 3.87
CA LYS A 74 -2.45 -21.41 4.08
C LYS A 74 -2.84 -20.76 2.76
N LYS A 75 -3.80 -19.86 2.86
CA LYS A 75 -4.21 -19.01 1.74
C LYS A 75 -3.30 -17.79 1.67
N SER A 76 -2.92 -17.43 0.44
CA SER A 76 -2.18 -16.22 0.11
C SER A 76 -3.03 -15.35 -0.81
N ILE A 77 -2.85 -14.06 -0.75
CA ILE A 77 -3.54 -13.09 -1.59
C ILE A 77 -2.49 -12.44 -2.50
N ASP A 78 -2.60 -12.69 -3.80
CA ASP A 78 -1.80 -11.99 -4.79
C ASP A 78 -2.48 -10.68 -5.17
N VAL A 79 -1.67 -9.65 -5.38
CA VAL A 79 -2.10 -8.36 -5.89
C VAL A 79 -1.58 -8.16 -7.30
N PHE A 80 -2.43 -7.64 -8.17
CA PHE A 80 -2.10 -7.29 -9.54
C PHE A 80 -2.42 -5.82 -9.80
N SER A 81 -1.52 -5.13 -10.49
CA SER A 81 -1.73 -3.80 -11.03
C SER A 81 -2.08 -3.88 -12.52
N SER A 82 -3.13 -3.18 -12.94
CA SER A 82 -3.61 -3.16 -14.33
C SER A 82 -3.03 -1.97 -15.06
N HIS A 83 -2.21 -2.20 -16.08
CA HIS A 83 -1.59 -1.15 -16.89
C HIS A 83 -2.21 -1.06 -18.27
N GLY A 84 -2.32 0.16 -18.79
CA GLY A 84 -2.75 0.41 -20.17
C GLY A 84 -1.64 0.05 -21.17
N ILE A 85 -2.01 -0.65 -22.24
CA ILE A 85 -1.14 -0.85 -23.40
C ILE A 85 -1.57 0.14 -24.47
N TYR A 86 -0.61 0.87 -25.02
CA TYR A 86 -0.85 1.93 -26.00
C TYR A 86 -0.15 1.57 -27.30
N ASP A 87 -0.77 1.94 -28.43
CA ASP A 87 -0.15 1.86 -29.74
C ASP A 87 0.80 3.03 -30.03
N ASP A 88 1.45 3.01 -31.19
CA ASP A 88 2.39 4.06 -31.60
C ASP A 88 1.75 5.46 -31.74
N SER A 89 0.43 5.53 -31.81
CA SER A 89 -0.33 6.79 -31.84
C SER A 89 -0.68 7.31 -30.43
N GLY A 90 -0.35 6.57 -29.38
CA GLY A 90 -0.69 6.88 -27.98
C GLY A 90 -2.12 6.50 -27.61
N LYS A 91 -2.83 5.75 -28.45
CA LYS A 91 -4.19 5.27 -28.14
C LYS A 91 -4.13 3.98 -27.34
N LYS A 92 -4.90 3.93 -26.25
CA LYS A 92 -5.01 2.72 -25.42
C LYS A 92 -5.70 1.61 -26.21
N VAL A 93 -4.99 0.49 -26.41
CA VAL A 93 -5.46 -0.68 -27.19
C VAL A 93 -5.84 -1.86 -26.32
N ALA A 94 -5.26 -1.98 -25.14
CA ALA A 94 -5.52 -3.08 -24.20
C ALA A 94 -5.24 -2.68 -22.76
N THR A 95 -5.52 -3.59 -21.83
CA THR A 95 -5.08 -3.52 -20.43
C THR A 95 -4.47 -4.85 -20.08
N GLN A 96 -3.33 -4.84 -19.39
CA GLN A 96 -2.63 -6.04 -18.92
C GLN A 96 -2.41 -5.95 -17.42
N ASP A 97 -2.61 -7.08 -16.75
CA ASP A 97 -2.39 -7.22 -15.32
C ASP A 97 -0.97 -7.77 -15.08
N PHE A 98 -0.28 -7.17 -14.13
CA PHE A 98 1.06 -7.57 -13.70
C PHE A 98 1.07 -7.84 -12.20
N VAL A 99 1.91 -8.77 -11.76
CA VAL A 99 2.14 -9.02 -10.34
C VAL A 99 2.69 -7.75 -9.70
N PHE A 100 1.96 -7.22 -8.72
CA PHE A 100 2.21 -5.91 -8.11
C PHE A 100 3.64 -5.78 -7.57
N GLU A 101 4.11 -6.75 -6.80
CA GLU A 101 5.45 -6.74 -6.21
C GLU A 101 6.58 -6.77 -7.24
N LYS A 102 6.31 -7.29 -8.44
CA LYS A 102 7.32 -7.38 -9.52
C LYS A 102 7.32 -6.17 -10.44
N MET A 103 6.19 -5.49 -10.54
CA MET A 103 6.01 -4.39 -11.49
C MET A 103 6.17 -3.02 -10.84
N GLU A 104 5.69 -2.87 -9.61
CA GLU A 104 5.64 -1.56 -8.98
C GLU A 104 6.93 -1.20 -8.22
N SER A 105 7.21 0.10 -8.15
CA SER A 105 8.36 0.61 -7.39
C SER A 105 8.23 0.31 -5.89
N GLU A 106 9.35 0.28 -5.17
CA GLU A 106 9.35 0.12 -3.72
C GLU A 106 8.50 1.19 -3.01
N GLY A 107 8.49 2.43 -3.54
CA GLY A 107 7.66 3.50 -3.01
C GLY A 107 6.16 3.24 -3.21
N THR A 108 5.77 2.72 -4.38
CA THR A 108 4.39 2.31 -4.66
C THR A 108 3.97 1.15 -3.76
N GLN A 109 4.87 0.21 -3.54
CA GLN A 109 4.62 -0.93 -2.64
C GLN A 109 4.44 -0.47 -1.20
N LYS A 110 5.28 0.45 -0.72
CA LYS A 110 5.16 1.00 0.64
C LYS A 110 3.84 1.74 0.85
N ILE A 111 3.42 2.56 -0.11
CA ILE A 111 2.12 3.25 0.01
C ILE A 111 0.96 2.26 0.02
N PHE A 112 1.08 1.16 -0.73
CA PHE A 112 0.11 0.07 -0.70
C PHE A 112 0.05 -0.56 0.69
N ASP A 113 1.19 -0.90 1.28
CA ASP A 113 1.26 -1.50 2.60
C ASP A 113 0.61 -0.61 3.67
N LEU A 114 0.80 0.70 3.59
CA LEU A 114 0.23 1.67 4.53
C LEU A 114 -1.23 2.02 4.28
N ALA A 115 -1.76 1.77 3.08
CA ALA A 115 -3.10 2.23 2.70
C ALA A 115 -4.21 1.67 3.61
N GLY A 116 -4.21 0.36 3.88
CA GLY A 116 -5.18 -0.25 4.79
C GLY A 116 -5.16 0.40 6.19
N PRO A 117 -4.02 0.41 6.89
CA PRO A 117 -3.91 1.07 8.20
C PRO A 117 -4.29 2.56 8.20
N ILE A 118 -3.97 3.31 7.16
CA ILE A 118 -4.31 4.73 7.04
C ILE A 118 -5.82 4.92 6.98
N PHE A 119 -6.50 4.22 6.06
CA PHE A 119 -7.95 4.39 5.91
C PHE A 119 -8.74 3.78 7.06
N ASP A 120 -8.29 2.68 7.65
CA ASP A 120 -8.85 2.17 8.90
C ASP A 120 -8.76 3.22 10.03
N THR A 121 -7.60 3.86 10.16
CA THR A 121 -7.40 4.92 11.16
C THR A 121 -8.31 6.11 10.92
N ILE A 122 -8.44 6.57 9.68
CA ILE A 122 -9.29 7.71 9.30
C ILE A 122 -10.76 7.38 9.56
N ASN A 123 -11.22 6.20 9.18
CA ASN A 123 -12.62 5.80 9.34
C ASN A 123 -13.00 5.65 10.82
N ASN A 124 -12.08 5.21 11.66
CA ASN A 124 -12.31 5.05 13.10
C ASN A 124 -11.99 6.30 13.95
N GLY A 125 -11.48 7.40 13.36
CA GLY A 125 -11.06 8.57 14.12
C GLY A 125 -9.93 8.27 15.11
N ALA A 126 -9.06 7.32 14.77
CA ALA A 126 -8.00 6.80 15.65
C ALA A 126 -6.69 7.58 15.48
N VAL A 127 -5.64 7.12 16.18
CA VAL A 127 -4.29 7.68 16.08
C VAL A 127 -3.38 6.65 15.39
N LEU A 128 -2.72 7.09 14.33
CA LEU A 128 -1.68 6.35 13.61
C LEU A 128 -0.31 6.95 13.91
N ILE A 129 0.63 6.12 14.31
CA ILE A 129 2.02 6.52 14.53
C ILE A 129 2.88 5.81 13.50
N VAL A 130 3.61 6.58 12.67
CA VAL A 130 4.48 6.05 11.61
C VAL A 130 5.89 6.58 11.80
N ASP A 131 6.84 5.68 11.98
CA ASP A 131 8.25 6.05 12.00
C ASP A 131 8.80 6.07 10.57
N GLU A 132 9.58 7.10 10.22
CA GLU A 132 10.14 7.31 8.89
C GLU A 132 9.07 7.23 7.76
N LEU A 133 8.06 8.07 7.83
CA LEU A 133 6.94 8.09 6.87
C LEU A 133 7.44 8.20 5.42
N ASP A 134 8.45 9.04 5.19
CA ASP A 134 9.00 9.34 3.86
C ASP A 134 9.99 8.27 3.32
N ALA A 135 10.42 7.30 4.14
CA ALA A 135 11.37 6.29 3.70
C ALA A 135 10.87 5.56 2.44
N LYS A 136 11.70 5.55 1.38
CA LYS A 136 11.42 4.96 0.05
C LYS A 136 10.28 5.61 -0.75
N MET A 137 9.59 6.63 -0.24
CA MET A 137 8.50 7.30 -0.95
C MET A 137 8.94 8.57 -1.66
N HIS A 138 8.28 8.89 -2.76
CA HIS A 138 8.46 10.19 -3.39
C HIS A 138 7.85 11.29 -2.50
N PRO A 139 8.51 12.46 -2.34
CA PRO A 139 8.02 13.54 -1.47
C PRO A 139 6.56 13.95 -1.70
N LEU A 140 6.10 13.96 -2.95
CA LEU A 140 4.71 14.29 -3.26
C LEU A 140 3.72 13.25 -2.68
N ILE A 141 4.10 11.99 -2.60
CA ILE A 141 3.25 10.93 -2.01
C ILE A 141 3.14 11.15 -0.50
N SER A 142 4.25 11.42 0.17
CA SER A 142 4.27 11.72 1.60
C SER A 142 3.42 12.96 1.92
N GLN A 143 3.49 14.00 1.08
CA GLN A 143 2.65 15.20 1.21
C GLN A 143 1.15 14.88 1.04
N GLU A 144 0.78 14.07 0.04
CA GLU A 144 -0.61 13.66 -0.15
C GLU A 144 -1.13 12.86 1.04
N LEU A 145 -0.31 11.97 1.63
CA LEU A 145 -0.68 11.24 2.84
C LEU A 145 -0.97 12.16 4.02
N VAL A 146 -0.08 13.12 4.30
CA VAL A 146 -0.30 14.10 5.38
C VAL A 146 -1.54 14.95 5.10
N SER A 147 -1.77 15.31 3.83
CA SER A 147 -2.94 16.08 3.42
C SER A 147 -4.26 15.36 3.67
N LEU A 148 -4.31 14.02 3.61
CA LEU A 148 -5.52 13.26 3.95
C LEU A 148 -5.96 13.53 5.39
N PHE A 149 -5.02 13.49 6.35
CA PHE A 149 -5.32 13.72 7.77
C PHE A 149 -5.69 15.17 8.07
N ASN A 150 -5.19 16.13 7.29
CA ASN A 150 -5.50 17.56 7.46
C ASN A 150 -6.79 18.00 6.75
N SER A 151 -7.38 17.13 5.94
CA SER A 151 -8.59 17.45 5.17
C SER A 151 -9.86 17.12 5.94
N PRO A 152 -10.74 18.09 6.24
CA PRO A 152 -12.03 17.80 6.87
C PRO A 152 -12.94 16.89 6.02
N ILE A 153 -12.72 16.84 4.72
CA ILE A 153 -13.49 16.01 3.79
C ILE A 153 -13.03 14.55 3.88
N HIS A 154 -11.72 14.33 3.93
CA HIS A 154 -11.14 12.99 3.94
C HIS A 154 -10.99 12.41 5.36
N ASN A 155 -10.96 13.27 6.37
CA ASN A 155 -10.83 12.92 7.78
C ASN A 155 -11.96 13.55 8.62
N PRO A 156 -13.21 13.17 8.37
CA PRO A 156 -14.36 13.73 9.10
C PRO A 156 -14.40 13.32 10.58
N ASN A 157 -13.77 12.20 10.92
CA ASN A 157 -13.76 11.65 12.27
C ASN A 157 -12.59 12.14 13.14
N GLY A 158 -11.74 13.05 12.61
CA GLY A 158 -10.67 13.68 13.37
C GLY A 158 -9.53 12.73 13.73
N ALA A 159 -9.24 11.73 12.89
CA ALA A 159 -8.08 10.87 13.05
C ALA A 159 -6.78 11.66 13.11
N GLN A 160 -5.78 11.16 13.80
CA GLN A 160 -4.50 11.82 13.99
C GLN A 160 -3.36 11.01 13.40
N LEU A 161 -2.44 11.67 12.71
CA LEU A 161 -1.18 11.10 12.22
C LEU A 161 -0.01 11.71 13.02
N ILE A 162 0.75 10.86 13.69
CA ILE A 162 2.02 11.21 14.33
C ILE A 162 3.12 10.50 13.55
N PHE A 163 4.10 11.24 13.05
CA PHE A 163 5.14 10.63 12.23
C PHE A 163 6.51 11.27 12.46
N THR A 164 7.57 10.50 12.21
CA THR A 164 8.92 11.03 12.02
C THR A 164 9.23 11.10 10.53
N THR A 165 10.09 12.03 10.14
CA THR A 165 10.46 12.23 8.74
C THR A 165 11.85 12.85 8.63
N HIS A 166 12.55 12.51 7.56
CA HIS A 166 13.77 13.19 7.10
C HIS A 166 13.49 14.20 5.98
N ASP A 167 12.26 14.22 5.43
CA ASP A 167 11.87 15.14 4.36
C ASP A 167 11.43 16.50 4.92
N THR A 168 12.31 17.49 4.80
CA THR A 168 12.03 18.86 5.24
C THR A 168 10.89 19.55 4.49
N ASN A 169 10.50 19.04 3.31
CA ASN A 169 9.34 19.58 2.57
C ASN A 169 8.02 19.34 3.30
N LEU A 170 7.96 18.33 4.18
CA LEU A 170 6.79 18.09 5.01
C LEU A 170 6.61 19.14 6.13
N LEU A 171 7.65 19.87 6.49
CA LEU A 171 7.59 20.97 7.47
C LEU A 171 7.01 22.28 6.91
N SER A 172 6.39 22.21 5.74
CA SER A 172 5.79 23.36 5.08
C SER A 172 4.54 23.87 5.83
N SER A 173 4.42 25.18 6.03
CA SER A 173 3.22 25.83 6.56
C SER A 173 1.97 25.67 5.69
N ARG A 174 2.10 25.12 4.49
CA ARG A 174 0.97 24.72 3.62
C ARG A 174 0.38 23.39 4.02
N LEU A 175 1.19 22.51 4.63
CA LEU A 175 0.79 21.16 5.05
C LEU A 175 0.48 21.10 6.53
N LEU A 176 1.33 21.70 7.36
CA LEU A 176 1.22 21.68 8.81
C LEU A 176 0.83 23.05 9.33
N ARG A 177 -0.05 23.10 10.31
CA ARG A 177 -0.34 24.32 11.04
C ARG A 177 0.84 24.66 11.95
N ARG A 178 0.91 25.90 12.38
CA ARG A 178 2.01 26.40 13.22
C ARG A 178 2.14 25.69 14.57
N ASP A 179 1.09 25.03 15.00
CA ASP A 179 0.94 24.31 16.28
C ASP A 179 1.08 22.79 16.16
N GLN A 180 1.48 22.30 14.97
CA GLN A 180 1.69 20.88 14.66
C GLN A 180 3.14 20.46 14.59
#